data_2e13ab60bd09f31309be55a13b7b9f8d
#
_entry.id   2e13ab60bd09f31309be55a13b7b9f8d
#
_cell.length_a   1.000
_cell.length_b   1.000
_cell.length_c   1.000
_cell.angle_alpha   90.00
_cell.angle_beta   90.00
_cell.angle_gamma   90.00
#
_symmetry.space_group_name_H-M   'P 1'
#
loop_
_entity.id
_entity.type
_entity.pdbx_description
1 polymer ?
#
loop_
_entity_poly.entity_id
_entity_poly.type
_entity_poly.pdbx_seq_one_letter_code
_entity_poly.pdbx_strand_id
1 'polypeptide(L)'
;MTDYLDLEDLLEIAREAVGRDVMVRDYGLLESALARPRASVFGQDAYPDLHLKAAALLHSLARNHALVDGNKRLAWTACRTFLAINAHWISASEDERFDFVIAVATGAMSDLHEIAAQLRGWSYQEG
;
A
#
# COMPACT_ATOMS: atom_id res chain seq x y z
N MET A 1 5.23 16.25 -8.25
CA MET A 1 4.01 15.55 -8.68
C MET A 1 4.07 14.08 -8.28
N THR A 2 3.00 13.56 -7.72
CA THR A 2 2.95 12.17 -7.25
C THR A 2 2.66 11.22 -8.41
N ASP A 3 3.43 10.15 -8.50
CA ASP A 3 3.15 9.05 -9.43
C ASP A 3 2.31 7.99 -8.72
N TYR A 4 1.30 7.47 -9.43
CA TYR A 4 0.36 6.48 -8.88
C TYR A 4 0.46 5.16 -9.63
N LEU A 5 0.13 4.08 -8.92
CA LEU A 5 0.02 2.76 -9.53
C LEU A 5 -1.35 2.64 -10.22
N ASP A 6 -1.39 1.94 -11.35
CA ASP A 6 -2.64 1.58 -12.01
C ASP A 6 -2.95 0.09 -11.80
N LEU A 7 -4.06 -0.38 -12.37
CA LEU A 7 -4.48 -1.78 -12.18
C LEU A 7 -3.47 -2.76 -12.80
N GLU A 8 -2.91 -2.45 -13.95
CA GLU A 8 -1.88 -3.32 -14.57
C GLU A 8 -0.66 -3.45 -13.69
N ASP A 9 -0.21 -2.33 -13.12
CA ASP A 9 0.91 -2.33 -12.17
C ASP A 9 0.60 -3.21 -10.97
N LEU A 10 -0.58 -3.07 -10.41
CA LEU A 10 -0.98 -3.82 -9.21
C LEU A 10 -1.09 -5.32 -9.50
N LEU A 11 -1.61 -5.70 -10.65
CA LEU A 11 -1.68 -7.11 -11.05
C LEU A 11 -0.29 -7.71 -11.26
N GLU A 12 0.63 -6.96 -11.84
CA GLU A 12 2.01 -7.43 -11.99
C GLU A 12 2.71 -7.56 -10.64
N ILE A 13 2.49 -6.61 -9.75
CA ILE A 13 2.99 -6.68 -8.37
C ILE A 13 2.44 -7.95 -7.68
N ALA A 14 1.16 -8.25 -7.86
CA ALA A 14 0.54 -9.43 -7.27
C ALA A 14 1.20 -10.72 -7.79
N ARG A 15 1.47 -10.80 -9.08
CA ARG A 15 2.14 -11.96 -9.67
C ARG A 15 3.53 -12.15 -9.12
N GLU A 16 4.27 -11.07 -8.92
CA GLU A 16 5.62 -11.13 -8.38
C GLU A 16 5.66 -11.43 -6.88
N ALA A 17 4.77 -10.79 -6.12
CA ALA A 17 4.78 -10.90 -4.66
C ALA A 17 4.11 -12.18 -4.15
N VAL A 18 3.06 -12.64 -4.81
CA VAL A 18 2.24 -13.78 -4.38
C VAL A 18 2.53 -15.01 -5.22
N GLY A 19 2.54 -14.86 -6.54
CA GLY A 19 2.78 -15.96 -7.49
C GLY A 19 1.99 -15.76 -8.76
N ARG A 20 2.45 -16.41 -9.84
CA ARG A 20 1.82 -16.30 -11.16
C ARG A 20 0.38 -16.81 -11.17
N ASP A 21 0.05 -17.72 -10.23
CA ASP A 21 -1.27 -18.31 -10.10
C ASP A 21 -2.18 -17.52 -9.16
N VAL A 22 -1.80 -16.29 -8.82
CA VAL A 22 -2.59 -15.45 -7.94
C VAL A 22 -4.01 -15.28 -8.49
N MET A 23 -4.99 -15.47 -7.62
CA MET A 23 -6.41 -15.39 -7.98
C MET A 23 -7.03 -14.14 -7.37
N VAL A 24 -7.62 -13.32 -8.23
CA VAL A 24 -8.35 -12.12 -7.82
C VAL A 24 -9.79 -12.51 -7.55
N ARG A 25 -10.26 -12.25 -6.33
CA ARG A 25 -11.63 -12.48 -5.94
C ARG A 25 -12.54 -11.32 -6.37
N ASP A 26 -12.03 -10.09 -6.30
CA ASP A 26 -12.81 -8.88 -6.58
C ASP A 26 -11.91 -7.78 -7.14
N TYR A 27 -12.00 -7.56 -8.46
CA TYR A 27 -11.23 -6.50 -9.12
C TYR A 27 -11.66 -5.11 -8.68
N GLY A 28 -12.93 -4.92 -8.33
CA GLY A 28 -13.43 -3.65 -7.81
C GLY A 28 -12.73 -3.22 -6.54
N LEU A 29 -12.38 -4.17 -5.68
CA LEU A 29 -11.63 -3.88 -4.46
C LEU A 29 -10.19 -3.45 -4.74
N LEU A 30 -9.56 -4.02 -5.78
CA LEU A 30 -8.25 -3.56 -6.22
C LEU A 30 -8.33 -2.13 -6.74
N GLU A 31 -9.32 -1.83 -7.58
CA GLU A 31 -9.51 -0.48 -8.13
C GLU A 31 -9.84 0.53 -7.05
N SER A 32 -10.66 0.15 -6.07
CA SER A 32 -10.99 1.00 -4.93
C SER A 32 -9.75 1.35 -4.12
N ALA A 33 -8.88 0.36 -3.88
CA ALA A 33 -7.62 0.58 -3.17
C ALA A 33 -6.71 1.54 -3.93
N LEU A 34 -6.63 1.40 -5.26
CA LEU A 34 -5.82 2.28 -6.12
C LEU A 34 -6.37 3.71 -6.16
N ALA A 35 -7.68 3.87 -6.10
CA ALA A 35 -8.31 5.18 -6.14
C ALA A 35 -8.09 5.97 -4.84
N ARG A 36 -7.94 5.28 -3.72
CA ARG A 36 -7.89 5.93 -2.41
C ARG A 36 -6.72 6.92 -2.24
N PRO A 37 -5.47 6.58 -2.60
CA PRO A 37 -4.36 7.53 -2.48
C PRO A 37 -4.54 8.82 -3.26
N ARG A 38 -5.30 8.77 -4.36
CA ARG A 38 -5.51 9.91 -5.25
C ARG A 38 -6.84 10.61 -5.04
N ALA A 39 -7.57 10.25 -3.99
CA ALA A 39 -8.87 10.85 -3.69
C ALA A 39 -8.73 12.34 -3.40
N SER A 40 -9.73 13.10 -3.83
CA SER A 40 -9.78 14.54 -3.58
C SER A 40 -11.14 14.92 -3.02
N VAL A 41 -11.15 16.02 -2.24
CA VAL A 41 -12.36 16.61 -1.67
C VAL A 41 -12.33 18.09 -2.00
N PHE A 42 -13.33 18.58 -2.74
CA PHE A 42 -13.40 19.99 -3.18
C PHE A 42 -12.11 20.44 -3.88
N GLY A 43 -11.55 19.58 -4.75
CA GLY A 43 -10.38 19.92 -5.53
C GLY A 43 -9.04 19.83 -4.80
N GLN A 44 -9.05 19.39 -3.54
CA GLN A 44 -7.83 19.21 -2.75
C GLN A 44 -7.61 17.75 -2.41
N ASP A 45 -6.35 17.31 -2.36
CA ASP A 45 -6.02 15.95 -2.01
C ASP A 45 -6.58 15.59 -0.63
N ALA A 46 -7.30 14.46 -0.55
CA ALA A 46 -7.78 13.94 0.73
C ALA A 46 -6.61 13.52 1.62
N TYR A 47 -5.53 13.03 1.00
CA TYR A 47 -4.29 12.63 1.68
C TYR A 47 -3.14 13.41 1.04
N PRO A 48 -2.82 14.63 1.53
CA PRO A 48 -1.84 15.49 0.86
C PRO A 48 -0.39 15.03 1.00
N ASP A 49 -0.08 14.28 2.05
CA ASP A 49 1.26 13.77 2.32
C ASP A 49 1.46 12.42 1.62
N LEU A 50 2.65 12.21 1.02
CA LEU A 50 2.98 10.98 0.31
C LEU A 50 2.83 9.74 1.20
N HIS A 51 3.30 9.82 2.45
CA HIS A 51 3.22 8.68 3.37
C HIS A 51 1.77 8.40 3.81
N LEU A 52 0.92 9.41 3.87
CA LEU A 52 -0.52 9.21 4.09
C LEU A 52 -1.17 8.52 2.89
N LYS A 53 -0.77 8.88 1.67
CA LYS A 53 -1.23 8.19 0.47
C LYS A 53 -0.82 6.72 0.49
N ALA A 54 0.42 6.45 0.86
CA ALA A 54 0.93 5.08 0.97
C ALA A 54 0.20 4.30 2.07
N ALA A 55 -0.06 4.95 3.20
CA ALA A 55 -0.82 4.35 4.30
C ALA A 55 -2.25 3.97 3.88
N ALA A 56 -2.90 4.85 3.11
CA ALA A 56 -4.25 4.58 2.61
C ALA A 56 -4.27 3.38 1.65
N LEU A 57 -3.28 3.28 0.77
CA LEU A 57 -3.13 2.14 -0.14
C LEU A 57 -2.91 0.84 0.63
N LEU A 58 -1.96 0.85 1.56
CA LEU A 58 -1.65 -0.32 2.38
C LEU A 58 -2.86 -0.77 3.20
N HIS A 59 -3.51 0.16 3.86
CA HIS A 59 -4.68 -0.12 4.69
C HIS A 59 -5.80 -0.79 3.88
N SER A 60 -6.10 -0.24 2.71
CA SER A 60 -7.13 -0.81 1.84
C SER A 60 -6.77 -2.22 1.39
N LEU A 61 -5.56 -2.42 0.86
CA LEU A 61 -5.15 -3.73 0.34
C LEU A 61 -5.01 -4.79 1.43
N ALA A 62 -4.57 -4.41 2.63
CA ALA A 62 -4.42 -5.36 3.73
C ALA A 62 -5.77 -5.82 4.29
N ARG A 63 -6.81 -4.99 4.16
CA ARG A 63 -8.09 -5.23 4.82
C ARG A 63 -9.24 -5.62 3.92
N ASN A 64 -9.20 -5.30 2.63
CA ASN A 64 -10.36 -5.50 1.76
C ASN A 64 -10.46 -6.88 1.12
N HIS A 65 -9.44 -7.72 1.26
CA HIS A 65 -9.44 -9.11 0.78
C HIS A 65 -9.79 -9.26 -0.71
N ALA A 66 -9.15 -8.46 -1.56
CA ALA A 66 -9.37 -8.48 -3.01
C ALA A 66 -8.87 -9.77 -3.67
N LEU A 67 -7.86 -10.41 -3.09
CA LEU A 67 -7.32 -11.69 -3.57
C LEU A 67 -7.88 -12.84 -2.75
N VAL A 68 -7.87 -14.03 -3.34
CA VAL A 68 -8.21 -15.27 -2.61
C VAL A 68 -7.19 -15.51 -1.50
N ASP A 69 -5.89 -15.29 -1.81
CA ASP A 69 -4.79 -15.44 -0.86
C ASP A 69 -3.68 -14.47 -1.23
N GLY A 70 -2.85 -14.09 -0.26
CA GLY A 70 -1.70 -13.23 -0.49
C GLY A 70 -1.95 -11.73 -0.32
N ASN A 71 -3.08 -11.36 0.26
CA ASN A 71 -3.45 -9.94 0.43
C ASN A 71 -2.42 -9.14 1.21
N LYS A 72 -1.83 -9.71 2.27
CA LYS A 72 -0.83 -9.02 3.07
C LYS A 72 0.47 -8.78 2.28
N ARG A 73 0.89 -9.77 1.49
CA ARG A 73 2.08 -9.62 0.62
C ARG A 73 1.85 -8.57 -0.45
N LEU A 74 0.67 -8.60 -1.08
CA LEU A 74 0.31 -7.58 -2.06
C LEU A 74 0.32 -6.19 -1.43
N ALA A 75 -0.31 -6.03 -0.26
CA ALA A 75 -0.41 -4.75 0.42
C ALA A 75 0.97 -4.14 0.70
N TRP A 76 1.87 -4.93 1.27
CA TRP A 76 3.23 -4.47 1.57
C TRP A 76 4.00 -4.11 0.30
N THR A 77 4.01 -5.01 -0.69
CA THR A 77 4.79 -4.82 -1.91
C THR A 77 4.27 -3.63 -2.71
N ALA A 78 2.95 -3.47 -2.81
CA ALA A 78 2.35 -2.32 -3.51
C ALA A 78 2.69 -1.01 -2.80
N CYS A 79 2.60 -0.98 -1.47
CA CYS A 79 2.96 0.20 -0.67
C CYS A 79 4.42 0.59 -0.89
N ARG A 80 5.32 -0.38 -0.79
CA ARG A 80 6.76 -0.17 -0.99
C ARG A 80 7.06 0.32 -2.42
N THR A 81 6.40 -0.28 -3.41
CA THR A 81 6.57 0.10 -4.81
C THR A 81 6.06 1.52 -5.06
N PHE A 82 4.90 1.86 -4.49
CA PHE A 82 4.35 3.20 -4.60
C PHE A 82 5.31 4.26 -4.05
N LEU A 83 5.90 4.00 -2.89
CA LEU A 83 6.89 4.91 -2.31
C LEU A 83 8.16 4.98 -3.18
N ALA A 84 8.62 3.84 -3.70
CA ALA A 84 9.83 3.77 -4.51
C ALA A 84 9.69 4.56 -5.82
N ILE A 85 8.57 4.47 -6.50
CA ILE A 85 8.36 5.25 -7.74
C ILE A 85 8.27 6.76 -7.47
N ASN A 86 8.09 7.13 -6.21
CA ASN A 86 8.09 8.52 -5.77
C ASN A 86 9.39 8.89 -5.03
N ALA A 87 10.46 8.13 -5.27
CA ALA A 87 11.82 8.36 -4.76
C ALA A 87 11.95 8.22 -3.23
N HIS A 88 11.10 7.42 -2.61
CA HIS A 88 11.20 7.09 -1.18
C HIS A 88 11.38 5.59 -1.02
N TRP A 89 12.47 5.19 -0.38
CA TRP A 89 12.83 3.80 -0.16
C TRP A 89 12.52 3.41 1.28
N ILE A 90 12.18 2.15 1.51
CA ILE A 90 11.87 1.65 2.86
C ILE A 90 13.01 0.75 3.34
N SER A 91 13.48 1.01 4.57
CA SER A 91 14.43 0.15 5.26
C SER A 91 13.78 -0.38 6.54
N ALA A 92 13.33 -1.63 6.48
CA ALA A 92 12.73 -2.32 7.61
C ALA A 92 13.16 -3.80 7.55
N SER A 93 13.39 -4.41 8.71
CA SER A 93 13.69 -5.83 8.76
C SER A 93 12.45 -6.65 8.35
N GLU A 94 12.67 -7.93 8.04
CA GLU A 94 11.56 -8.84 7.72
C GLU A 94 10.55 -8.91 8.87
N ASP A 95 11.04 -9.01 10.10
CA ASP A 95 10.19 -9.10 11.28
C ASP A 95 9.39 -7.82 11.50
N GLU A 96 10.04 -6.66 11.35
CA GLU A 96 9.37 -5.36 11.51
C GLU A 96 8.22 -5.19 10.50
N ARG A 97 8.48 -5.48 9.23
CA ARG A 97 7.46 -5.34 8.20
C ARG A 97 6.32 -6.36 8.36
N PHE A 98 6.66 -7.59 8.76
CA PHE A 98 5.66 -8.63 9.01
C PHE A 98 4.71 -8.19 10.14
N ASP A 99 5.26 -7.79 11.28
CA ASP A 99 4.47 -7.35 12.43
C ASP A 99 3.61 -6.14 12.10
N PHE A 100 4.17 -5.21 11.33
CA PHE A 100 3.46 -4.00 10.90
C PHE A 100 2.25 -4.34 10.01
N VAL A 101 2.45 -5.17 8.99
CA VAL A 101 1.37 -5.52 8.06
C VAL A 101 0.30 -6.34 8.77
N ILE A 102 0.68 -7.23 9.68
CA ILE A 102 -0.28 -7.98 10.52
C ILE A 102 -1.11 -7.01 11.36
N ALA A 103 -0.47 -6.01 11.98
CA ALA A 103 -1.18 -5.02 12.79
C ALA A 103 -2.20 -4.24 11.97
N VAL A 104 -1.85 -3.86 10.75
CA VAL A 104 -2.78 -3.17 9.83
C VAL A 104 -3.90 -4.11 9.40
N ALA A 105 -3.56 -5.33 9.00
CA ALA A 105 -4.52 -6.31 8.49
C ALA A 105 -5.55 -6.72 9.55
N THR A 106 -5.13 -6.81 10.81
CA THR A 106 -6.03 -7.21 11.92
C THR A 106 -6.80 -6.03 12.51
N GLY A 107 -6.43 -4.80 12.18
CA GLY A 107 -7.04 -3.60 12.75
C GLY A 107 -6.40 -3.14 14.04
N ALA A 108 -5.34 -3.80 14.52
CA ALA A 108 -4.60 -3.34 15.70
C ALA A 108 -3.97 -1.97 15.47
N MET A 109 -3.58 -1.69 14.20
CA MET A 109 -3.14 -0.37 13.78
C MET A 109 -4.05 0.06 12.62
N SER A 110 -4.98 0.99 12.86
CA SER A 110 -5.97 1.40 11.89
C SER A 110 -5.94 2.90 11.57
N ASP A 111 -5.30 3.70 12.40
CA ASP A 111 -5.17 5.14 12.17
C ASP A 111 -4.15 5.36 11.05
N LEU A 112 -4.59 6.00 9.96
CA LEU A 112 -3.71 6.28 8.81
C LEU A 112 -2.50 7.14 9.19
N HIS A 113 -2.65 8.05 10.15
CA HIS A 113 -1.52 8.87 10.60
C HIS A 113 -0.47 8.04 11.33
N GLU A 114 -0.88 7.04 12.11
CA GLU A 114 0.06 6.10 12.76
C GLU A 114 0.77 5.24 11.71
N ILE A 115 0.02 4.73 10.74
CA ILE A 115 0.59 3.91 9.66
C ILE A 115 1.60 4.76 8.87
N ALA A 116 1.22 5.98 8.51
CA ALA A 116 2.09 6.91 7.77
C ALA A 116 3.35 7.25 8.57
N ALA A 117 3.22 7.47 9.88
CA ALA A 117 4.35 7.77 10.75
C ALA A 117 5.36 6.62 10.77
N GLN A 118 4.88 5.38 10.83
CA GLN A 118 5.77 4.21 10.79
C GLN A 118 6.48 4.10 9.44
N LEU A 119 5.75 4.28 8.34
CA LEU A 119 6.35 4.27 7.01
C LEU A 119 7.40 5.38 6.86
N ARG A 120 7.09 6.56 7.37
CA ARG A 120 8.01 7.71 7.31
C ARG A 120 9.26 7.43 8.14
N GLY A 121 9.13 6.77 9.29
CA GLY A 121 10.25 6.41 10.14
C GLY A 121 11.23 5.44 9.47
N TRP A 122 10.74 4.60 8.56
CA TRP A 122 11.57 3.65 7.81
C TRP A 122 12.04 4.22 6.47
N SER A 123 11.49 5.34 6.03
CA SER A 123 11.76 5.90 4.71
C SER A 123 13.08 6.66 4.66
N TYR A 124 13.74 6.57 3.52
CA TYR A 124 14.91 7.39 3.21
C TYR A 124 14.89 7.74 1.73
N GLN A 125 15.59 8.81 1.40
CA GLN A 125 15.82 9.23 0.02
C GLN A 125 17.31 9.13 -0.28
N GLU A 126 17.62 8.65 -1.46
CA GLU A 126 19.00 8.66 -1.93
C GLU A 126 19.36 10.10 -2.34
N GLY A 127 20.39 10.60 -1.74
CA GLY A 127 20.84 11.95 -1.99
C GLY A 127 22.01 12.03 -2.88
#